data_276f9e42433503c06209a0c62bf5d3bd
#
_entry.id   276f9e42433503c06209a0c62bf5d3bd
#
_cell.length_a   1.000
_cell.length_b   1.000
_cell.length_c   1.000
_cell.angle_alpha   90.00
_cell.angle_beta   90.00
_cell.angle_gamma   90.00
#
_symmetry.space_group_name_H-M   'P 1'
#
loop_
_entity.id
_entity.type
_entity.pdbx_description
1 polymer ?
#
loop_
_entity_poly.entity_id
_entity_poly.type
_entity_poly.pdbx_seq_one_letter_code
_entity_poly.pdbx_strand_id
1 'polypeptide(L)'
;MLRKIKHLQRILQCKSTLIAISFAFFVLLAIYGFVKKEPAFRYNNNTEFINSLNKCIDHINRSLPYHQQIPTKLIQTQAALESNYGRSRFAIEGNNLMGIYQFKNLHTGMTPAKNPNASFRVAKFDSKCGSVRYYVEMLNTKDYYLAFRNERRYQMENNVNDVYRYFNKFGKYSTNPEYPFLLTRTQKELVLLGF
;
A
#
# COMPACT_ATOMS: atom_id res chain seq x y z
N MET A 1 47.26 -21.87 -40.58
CA MET A 1 47.42 -20.76 -39.64
C MET A 1 46.12 -19.92 -39.50
N LEU A 2 45.51 -19.44 -40.57
CA LEU A 2 44.27 -18.62 -40.60
C LEU A 2 43.01 -19.27 -39.95
N ARG A 3 42.81 -20.59 -40.05
CA ARG A 3 41.68 -21.30 -39.42
C ARG A 3 41.77 -21.27 -37.87
N LYS A 4 42.95 -21.39 -37.28
CA LYS A 4 43.16 -21.32 -35.82
C LYS A 4 42.87 -19.91 -35.29
N ILE A 5 43.22 -18.87 -36.02
CA ILE A 5 42.97 -17.48 -35.62
C ILE A 5 41.46 -17.19 -35.62
N LYS A 6 40.73 -17.58 -36.65
CA LYS A 6 39.27 -17.42 -36.71
C LYS A 6 38.53 -18.18 -35.62
N HIS A 7 39.02 -19.37 -35.24
CA HIS A 7 38.47 -20.16 -34.15
C HIS A 7 38.68 -19.46 -32.78
N LEU A 8 39.88 -18.92 -32.56
CA LEU A 8 40.19 -18.19 -31.32
C LEU A 8 39.36 -16.91 -31.17
N GLN A 9 39.16 -16.17 -32.28
CA GLN A 9 38.29 -14.98 -32.29
C GLN A 9 36.85 -15.29 -31.96
N ARG A 10 36.29 -16.40 -32.48
CA ARG A 10 34.92 -16.84 -32.14
C ARG A 10 34.78 -17.22 -30.66
N ILE A 11 35.78 -17.87 -30.07
CA ILE A 11 35.76 -18.22 -28.63
C ILE A 11 35.82 -16.95 -27.76
N LEU A 12 36.65 -15.98 -28.14
CA LEU A 12 36.78 -14.71 -27.43
C LEU A 12 35.48 -13.88 -27.52
N GLN A 13 34.86 -13.83 -28.71
CA GLN A 13 33.54 -13.18 -28.87
C GLN A 13 32.44 -13.89 -28.08
N CYS A 14 32.40 -15.21 -28.03
CA CYS A 14 31.45 -15.97 -27.25
C CYS A 14 31.61 -15.72 -25.74
N LYS A 15 32.84 -15.64 -25.25
CA LYS A 15 33.13 -15.32 -23.84
C LYS A 15 32.72 -13.89 -23.47
N SER A 16 33.02 -12.91 -24.36
CA SER A 16 32.65 -11.51 -24.10
C SER A 16 31.13 -11.30 -24.11
N THR A 17 30.37 -11.99 -24.97
CA THR A 17 28.91 -11.95 -24.98
C THR A 17 28.31 -12.61 -23.74
N LEU A 18 28.86 -13.73 -23.27
CA LEU A 18 28.39 -14.38 -22.03
C LEU A 18 28.65 -13.49 -20.80
N ILE A 19 29.79 -12.80 -20.72
CA ILE A 19 30.08 -11.86 -19.64
C ILE A 19 29.11 -10.67 -19.67
N ALA A 20 28.85 -10.12 -20.87
CA ALA A 20 27.90 -9.00 -21.01
C ALA A 20 26.46 -9.40 -20.59
N ILE A 21 25.99 -10.59 -20.98
CA ILE A 21 24.68 -11.13 -20.59
C ILE A 21 24.61 -11.33 -19.08
N SER A 22 25.64 -11.90 -18.47
CA SER A 22 25.71 -12.10 -17.02
C SER A 22 25.67 -10.77 -16.28
N PHE A 23 26.45 -9.78 -16.72
CA PHE A 23 26.43 -8.45 -16.12
C PHE A 23 25.07 -7.77 -16.24
N ALA A 24 24.44 -7.81 -17.43
CA ALA A 24 23.09 -7.28 -17.63
C ALA A 24 22.06 -7.95 -16.71
N PHE A 25 22.17 -9.27 -16.51
CA PHE A 25 21.29 -10.02 -15.60
C PHE A 25 21.46 -9.58 -14.14
N PHE A 26 22.71 -9.39 -13.66
CA PHE A 26 22.99 -8.89 -12.32
C PHE A 26 22.49 -7.46 -12.12
N VAL A 27 22.63 -6.59 -13.11
CA VAL A 27 22.11 -5.21 -13.07
C VAL A 27 20.58 -5.24 -12.99
N LEU A 28 19.90 -6.08 -13.79
CA LEU A 28 18.45 -6.25 -13.74
C LEU A 28 17.98 -6.79 -12.39
N LEU A 29 18.68 -7.75 -11.79
CA LEU A 29 18.37 -8.25 -10.46
C LEU A 29 18.56 -7.18 -9.39
N ALA A 30 19.59 -6.38 -9.48
CA ALA A 30 19.85 -5.26 -8.56
C ALA A 30 18.76 -4.19 -8.67
N ILE A 31 18.38 -3.80 -9.89
CA ILE A 31 17.27 -2.86 -10.14
C ILE A 31 15.94 -3.43 -9.62
N TYR A 32 15.66 -4.71 -9.89
CA TYR A 32 14.44 -5.37 -9.41
C TYR A 32 14.38 -5.43 -7.88
N GLY A 33 15.51 -5.73 -7.23
CA GLY A 33 15.60 -5.73 -5.77
C GLY A 33 15.42 -4.33 -5.17
N PHE A 34 15.97 -3.30 -5.83
CA PHE A 34 15.81 -1.91 -5.40
C PHE A 34 14.36 -1.40 -5.56
N VAL A 35 13.70 -1.76 -6.65
CA VAL A 35 12.29 -1.38 -6.91
C VAL A 35 11.34 -2.07 -5.93
N LYS A 36 11.66 -3.27 -5.43
CA LYS A 36 10.83 -4.01 -4.46
C LYS A 36 10.98 -3.55 -3.02
N LYS A 37 12.03 -2.81 -2.68
CA LYS A 37 12.27 -2.38 -1.30
C LYS A 37 11.24 -1.34 -0.89
N GLU A 38 10.44 -1.66 0.14
CA GLU A 38 9.48 -0.72 0.70
C GLU A 38 10.16 0.51 1.28
N PRO A 39 9.55 1.71 1.14
CA PRO A 39 10.11 2.93 1.71
C PRO A 39 10.09 2.88 3.24
N ALA A 40 11.09 3.50 3.86
CA ALA A 40 11.13 3.63 5.32
C ALA A 40 9.98 4.52 5.80
N PHE A 41 9.26 4.06 6.84
CA PHE A 41 8.15 4.79 7.44
C PHE A 41 8.58 5.40 8.77
N ARG A 42 8.89 6.70 8.77
CA ARG A 42 9.37 7.44 9.94
C ARG A 42 8.56 8.72 10.12
N TYR A 43 8.17 9.04 11.35
CA TYR A 43 7.38 10.24 11.67
C TYR A 43 7.47 10.58 13.16
N ASN A 44 7.42 11.86 13.47
CA ASN A 44 7.34 12.43 14.83
C ASN A 44 6.07 13.29 14.99
N ASN A 45 5.43 13.68 13.89
CA ASN A 45 4.22 14.50 13.86
C ASN A 45 3.27 14.08 12.73
N ASN A 46 2.09 14.70 12.67
CA ASN A 46 1.05 14.36 11.68
C ASN A 46 1.52 14.58 10.24
N THR A 47 2.23 15.68 9.97
CA THR A 47 2.73 16.00 8.63
C THR A 47 3.75 14.97 8.16
N GLU A 48 4.70 14.59 9.01
CA GLU A 48 5.68 13.54 8.70
C GLU A 48 5.02 12.17 8.53
N PHE A 49 3.97 11.87 9.32
CA PHE A 49 3.18 10.66 9.13
C PHE A 49 2.58 10.59 7.74
N ILE A 50 1.90 11.66 7.29
CA ILE A 50 1.30 11.70 5.95
C ILE A 50 2.37 11.66 4.87
N ASN A 51 3.50 12.35 5.02
CA ASN A 51 4.62 12.28 4.07
C ASN A 51 5.22 10.87 3.96
N SER A 52 5.34 10.14 5.06
CA SER A 52 5.79 8.74 5.06
C SER A 52 4.76 7.82 4.43
N LEU A 53 3.47 8.08 4.69
CA LEU A 53 2.36 7.36 4.08
C LEU A 53 2.32 7.56 2.56
N ASN A 54 2.53 8.79 2.08
CA ASN A 54 2.58 9.09 0.65
C ASN A 54 3.67 8.29 -0.08
N LYS A 55 4.85 8.14 0.51
CA LYS A 55 5.91 7.28 -0.05
C LYS A 55 5.45 5.83 -0.22
N CYS A 56 4.69 5.29 0.77
CA CYS A 56 4.10 3.95 0.66
C CYS A 56 3.04 3.89 -0.45
N ILE A 57 2.14 4.88 -0.52
CA ILE A 57 1.08 4.94 -1.52
C ILE A 57 1.69 4.98 -2.93
N ASP A 58 2.67 5.84 -3.16
CA ASP A 58 3.37 5.96 -4.43
C ASP A 58 4.09 4.66 -4.82
N HIS A 59 4.71 4.01 -3.84
CA HIS A 59 5.38 2.72 -4.07
C HIS A 59 4.39 1.62 -4.46
N ILE A 60 3.21 1.58 -3.83
CA ILE A 60 2.15 0.60 -4.12
C ILE A 60 1.51 0.92 -5.48
N ASN A 61 1.11 2.18 -5.71
CA ASN A 61 0.42 2.59 -6.93
C ASN A 61 1.27 2.38 -8.18
N ARG A 62 2.61 2.56 -8.12
CA ARG A 62 3.51 2.26 -9.25
C ARG A 62 3.46 0.80 -9.69
N SER A 63 3.10 -0.12 -8.82
CA SER A 63 2.97 -1.54 -9.15
C SER A 63 1.57 -1.95 -9.64
N LEU A 64 0.61 -1.01 -9.66
CA LEU A 64 -0.78 -1.27 -10.01
C LEU A 64 -1.18 -0.60 -11.32
N PRO A 65 -2.01 -1.26 -12.14
CA PRO A 65 -2.68 -0.59 -13.25
C PRO A 65 -3.48 0.62 -12.74
N TYR A 66 -3.57 1.68 -13.54
CA TYR A 66 -4.21 2.94 -13.17
C TYR A 66 -5.64 2.75 -12.59
N HIS A 67 -6.44 1.88 -13.21
CA HIS A 67 -7.81 1.59 -12.77
C HIS A 67 -7.91 0.84 -11.43
N GLN A 68 -6.80 0.33 -10.90
CA GLN A 68 -6.73 -0.34 -9.59
C GLN A 68 -6.09 0.55 -8.52
N GLN A 69 -5.54 1.68 -8.90
CA GLN A 69 -4.98 2.62 -7.93
C GLN A 69 -6.09 3.22 -7.05
N ILE A 70 -5.78 3.41 -5.79
CA ILE A 70 -6.69 4.02 -4.83
C ILE A 70 -6.33 5.50 -4.70
N PRO A 71 -7.31 6.43 -4.70
CA PRO A 71 -7.03 7.84 -4.53
C PRO A 71 -6.21 8.12 -3.26
N THR A 72 -5.11 8.83 -3.42
CA THR A 72 -4.17 9.13 -2.32
C THR A 72 -4.87 9.75 -1.11
N LYS A 73 -5.72 10.76 -1.33
CA LYS A 73 -6.48 11.43 -0.27
C LYS A 73 -7.36 10.47 0.53
N LEU A 74 -7.89 9.44 -0.12
CA LEU A 74 -8.71 8.43 0.54
C LEU A 74 -7.89 7.59 1.51
N ILE A 75 -6.72 7.09 1.07
CA ILE A 75 -5.82 6.31 1.93
C ILE A 75 -5.31 7.17 3.09
N GLN A 76 -4.95 8.44 2.82
CA GLN A 76 -4.53 9.40 3.84
C GLN A 76 -5.59 9.56 4.92
N THR A 77 -6.84 9.82 4.51
CA THR A 77 -7.96 10.05 5.43
C THR A 77 -8.21 8.84 6.32
N GLN A 78 -8.30 7.65 5.74
CA GLN A 78 -8.55 6.44 6.51
C GLN A 78 -7.37 6.08 7.40
N ALA A 79 -6.14 6.12 6.91
CA ALA A 79 -4.97 5.83 7.74
C ALA A 79 -4.83 6.81 8.92
N ALA A 80 -5.09 8.11 8.70
CA ALA A 80 -5.09 9.10 9.78
C ALA A 80 -6.15 8.80 10.84
N LEU A 81 -7.38 8.52 10.42
CA LEU A 81 -8.51 8.22 11.29
C LEU A 81 -8.26 6.91 12.08
N GLU A 82 -8.01 5.81 11.37
CA GLU A 82 -7.91 4.46 11.95
C GLU A 82 -6.71 4.29 12.89
N SER A 83 -5.59 4.91 12.54
CA SER A 83 -4.37 4.79 13.33
C SER A 83 -4.11 5.93 14.31
N ASN A 84 -4.96 6.97 14.31
CA ASN A 84 -4.67 8.22 15.00
C ASN A 84 -3.30 8.77 14.60
N TYR A 85 -3.08 8.94 13.29
CA TYR A 85 -1.81 9.35 12.70
C TYR A 85 -0.64 8.45 13.15
N GLY A 86 -0.87 7.15 13.19
CA GLY A 86 0.13 6.14 13.56
C GLY A 86 0.40 6.00 15.06
N ARG A 87 -0.32 6.73 15.92
CA ARG A 87 -0.11 6.69 17.39
C ARG A 87 -0.89 5.61 18.12
N SER A 88 -1.85 4.96 17.45
CA SER A 88 -2.59 3.86 18.07
C SER A 88 -1.68 2.69 18.40
N ARG A 89 -2.00 1.94 19.45
CA ARG A 89 -1.26 0.72 19.83
C ARG A 89 -1.11 -0.24 18.64
N PHE A 90 -2.15 -0.41 17.85
CA PHE A 90 -2.14 -1.31 16.71
C PHE A 90 -1.22 -0.83 15.58
N ALA A 91 -1.09 0.48 15.40
CA ALA A 91 -0.14 1.06 14.45
C ALA A 91 1.32 0.93 14.93
N ILE A 92 1.56 1.04 16.24
CA ILE A 92 2.90 0.97 16.84
C ILE A 92 3.38 -0.49 16.93
N GLU A 93 2.61 -1.37 17.57
CA GLU A 93 3.01 -2.75 17.86
C GLU A 93 2.71 -3.73 16.71
N GLY A 94 1.72 -3.42 15.87
CA GLY A 94 1.23 -4.31 14.82
C GLY A 94 1.40 -3.76 13.41
N ASN A 95 2.01 -2.58 13.22
CA ASN A 95 2.13 -1.92 11.91
C ASN A 95 0.79 -1.75 11.16
N ASN A 96 -0.35 -1.79 11.87
CA ASN A 96 -1.68 -1.75 11.29
C ASN A 96 -2.20 -0.31 11.26
N LEU A 97 -2.00 0.36 10.11
CA LEU A 97 -2.48 1.73 9.90
C LEU A 97 -3.95 1.81 9.52
N MET A 98 -4.52 0.69 9.08
CA MET A 98 -5.83 0.66 8.44
C MET A 98 -6.91 -0.02 9.30
N GLY A 99 -6.65 -0.32 10.57
CA GLY A 99 -7.62 -0.96 11.45
C GLY A 99 -8.09 -2.36 11.00
N ILE A 100 -7.28 -3.09 10.25
CA ILE A 100 -7.66 -4.38 9.66
C ILE A 100 -7.85 -5.45 10.73
N TYR A 101 -8.98 -6.15 10.69
CA TYR A 101 -9.27 -7.30 11.55
C TYR A 101 -8.92 -8.63 10.88
N GLN A 102 -8.63 -9.61 11.72
CA GLN A 102 -8.30 -10.98 11.38
C GLN A 102 -9.29 -11.93 12.07
N PHE A 103 -9.95 -12.79 11.29
CA PHE A 103 -10.96 -13.75 11.76
C PHE A 103 -10.46 -15.20 11.74
N LYS A 104 -9.29 -15.44 11.14
CA LYS A 104 -8.61 -16.74 11.09
C LYS A 104 -7.22 -16.60 11.68
N ASN A 105 -6.63 -17.70 12.15
CA ASN A 105 -5.28 -17.70 12.75
C ASN A 105 -5.15 -16.67 13.88
N LEU A 106 -6.10 -16.65 14.81
CA LEU A 106 -6.23 -15.60 15.82
C LEU A 106 -5.02 -15.46 16.75
N HIS A 107 -4.18 -16.51 16.83
CA HIS A 107 -2.93 -16.50 17.61
C HIS A 107 -1.85 -15.57 17.07
N THR A 108 -1.93 -15.17 15.79
CA THR A 108 -0.95 -14.26 15.17
C THR A 108 -1.32 -12.79 15.26
N GLY A 109 -2.57 -12.47 15.62
CA GLY A 109 -3.08 -11.10 15.73
C GLY A 109 -2.98 -10.53 17.15
N MET A 110 -3.30 -9.26 17.27
CA MET A 110 -3.35 -8.53 18.55
C MET A 110 -4.74 -8.57 19.15
N THR A 111 -4.82 -8.80 20.44
CA THR A 111 -6.10 -8.77 21.18
C THR A 111 -6.63 -7.34 21.26
N PRO A 112 -7.90 -7.07 20.94
CA PRO A 112 -8.55 -5.78 21.18
C PRO A 112 -8.58 -5.48 22.68
N ALA A 113 -8.05 -4.33 23.10
CA ALA A 113 -7.96 -3.99 24.53
C ALA A 113 -9.34 -3.91 25.20
N LYS A 114 -10.34 -3.38 24.51
CA LYS A 114 -11.72 -3.22 25.04
C LYS A 114 -12.55 -4.51 24.99
N ASN A 115 -12.10 -5.54 24.26
CA ASN A 115 -12.81 -6.81 24.14
C ASN A 115 -11.79 -7.96 24.02
N PRO A 116 -11.18 -8.41 25.12
CA PRO A 116 -10.17 -9.47 25.10
C PRO A 116 -10.70 -10.82 24.62
N ASN A 117 -12.02 -11.07 24.75
CA ASN A 117 -12.68 -12.30 24.33
C ASN A 117 -13.31 -12.21 22.92
N ALA A 118 -12.96 -11.18 22.13
CA ALA A 118 -13.47 -11.05 20.78
C ALA A 118 -13.14 -12.27 19.92
N SER A 119 -14.10 -12.65 19.05
CA SER A 119 -13.92 -13.71 18.05
C SER A 119 -13.01 -13.32 16.89
N PHE A 120 -12.39 -12.15 16.96
CA PHE A 120 -11.45 -11.61 16.01
C PHE A 120 -10.19 -11.08 16.71
N ARG A 121 -9.15 -10.83 15.94
CA ARG A 121 -7.95 -10.12 16.37
C ARG A 121 -7.69 -8.95 15.42
N VAL A 122 -6.90 -7.98 15.87
CA VAL A 122 -6.38 -6.93 14.98
C VAL A 122 -5.14 -7.49 14.29
N ALA A 123 -5.12 -7.44 12.96
CA ALA A 123 -4.04 -8.01 12.16
C ALA A 123 -2.70 -7.34 12.45
N LYS A 124 -1.61 -8.11 12.39
CA LYS A 124 -0.22 -7.61 12.42
C LYS A 124 0.37 -7.70 11.02
N PHE A 125 1.21 -6.74 10.70
CA PHE A 125 1.92 -6.65 9.42
C PHE A 125 3.43 -6.52 9.66
N ASP A 126 4.23 -6.97 8.71
CA ASP A 126 5.70 -6.86 8.77
C ASP A 126 6.15 -5.40 8.67
N SER A 127 5.35 -4.56 7.99
CA SER A 127 5.60 -3.13 7.85
C SER A 127 4.29 -2.31 7.82
N LYS A 128 4.39 -1.01 8.06
CA LYS A 128 3.27 -0.07 7.90
C LYS A 128 2.81 0.00 6.45
N CYS A 129 3.73 -0.02 5.48
CA CYS A 129 3.39 -0.10 4.06
C CYS A 129 2.69 -1.42 3.71
N GLY A 130 3.04 -2.53 4.37
CA GLY A 130 2.36 -3.81 4.23
C GLY A 130 0.87 -3.73 4.58
N SER A 131 0.51 -3.01 5.65
CA SER A 131 -0.90 -2.80 6.01
C SER A 131 -1.66 -1.97 4.96
N VAL A 132 -1.01 -0.96 4.38
CA VAL A 132 -1.59 -0.16 3.29
C VAL A 132 -1.77 -0.99 2.03
N ARG A 133 -0.79 -1.82 1.67
CA ARG A 133 -0.88 -2.75 0.54
C ARG A 133 -2.05 -3.71 0.67
N TYR A 134 -2.19 -4.34 1.84
CA TYR A 134 -3.30 -5.23 2.13
C TYR A 134 -4.66 -4.52 2.00
N TYR A 135 -4.77 -3.29 2.51
CA TYR A 135 -5.97 -2.47 2.37
C TYR A 135 -6.31 -2.20 0.89
N VAL A 136 -5.32 -1.81 0.08
CA VAL A 136 -5.50 -1.57 -1.36
C VAL A 136 -5.98 -2.83 -2.08
N GLU A 137 -5.38 -3.98 -1.76
CA GLU A 137 -5.80 -5.28 -2.29
C GLU A 137 -7.23 -5.62 -1.89
N MET A 138 -7.58 -5.42 -0.62
CA MET A 138 -8.91 -5.68 -0.08
C MET A 138 -10.00 -4.85 -0.80
N LEU A 139 -9.76 -3.56 -1.03
CA LEU A 139 -10.70 -2.71 -1.79
C LEU A 139 -10.85 -3.15 -3.24
N ASN A 140 -9.78 -3.68 -3.84
CA ASN A 140 -9.79 -4.14 -5.23
C ASN A 140 -10.44 -5.51 -5.42
N THR A 141 -10.39 -6.39 -4.40
CA THR A 141 -10.74 -7.81 -4.57
C THR A 141 -12.02 -8.24 -3.85
N LYS A 142 -12.36 -7.65 -2.70
CA LYS A 142 -13.51 -8.12 -1.91
C LYS A 142 -14.83 -7.63 -2.50
N ASP A 143 -15.82 -8.54 -2.60
CA ASP A 143 -17.12 -8.25 -3.24
C ASP A 143 -17.89 -7.15 -2.53
N TYR A 144 -17.81 -7.08 -1.22
CA TYR A 144 -18.49 -6.06 -0.42
C TYR A 144 -17.96 -4.63 -0.62
N TYR A 145 -16.87 -4.44 -1.39
CA TYR A 145 -16.39 -3.13 -1.87
C TYR A 145 -16.74 -2.86 -3.35
N LEU A 146 -17.70 -3.56 -3.92
CA LEU A 146 -18.15 -3.31 -5.29
C LEU A 146 -18.66 -1.87 -5.46
N ALA A 147 -19.40 -1.34 -4.48
CA ALA A 147 -19.88 0.05 -4.51
C ALA A 147 -18.74 1.07 -4.58
N PHE A 148 -17.64 0.83 -3.85
CA PHE A 148 -16.41 1.62 -3.95
C PHE A 148 -15.79 1.55 -5.36
N ARG A 149 -15.65 0.35 -5.92
CA ARG A 149 -15.07 0.17 -7.27
C ARG A 149 -15.92 0.81 -8.36
N ASN A 150 -17.24 0.78 -8.23
CA ASN A 150 -18.16 1.45 -9.16
C ASN A 150 -18.02 2.98 -9.08
N GLU A 151 -17.92 3.55 -7.88
CA GLU A 151 -17.67 4.98 -7.71
C GLU A 151 -16.33 5.39 -8.30
N ARG A 152 -15.26 4.61 -8.07
CA ARG A 152 -13.95 4.87 -8.68
C ARG A 152 -14.02 4.86 -10.20
N ARG A 153 -14.68 3.87 -10.80
CA ARG A 153 -14.89 3.80 -12.25
C ARG A 153 -15.64 5.03 -12.76
N TYR A 154 -16.75 5.38 -12.11
CA TYR A 154 -17.52 6.57 -12.47
C TYR A 154 -16.66 7.84 -12.46
N GLN A 155 -15.86 8.04 -11.42
CA GLN A 155 -15.01 9.22 -11.32
C GLN A 155 -13.94 9.25 -12.43
N MET A 156 -13.36 8.09 -12.77
CA MET A 156 -12.38 8.00 -13.85
C MET A 156 -13.02 8.29 -15.22
N GLU A 157 -14.18 7.72 -15.52
CA GLU A 157 -14.88 7.90 -16.80
C GLU A 157 -15.40 9.32 -16.99
N ASN A 158 -15.72 10.03 -15.91
CA ASN A 158 -16.29 11.38 -15.94
C ASN A 158 -15.29 12.47 -15.56
N ASN A 159 -14.00 12.12 -15.38
CA ASN A 159 -12.94 13.04 -14.95
C ASN A 159 -13.28 13.80 -13.66
N VAL A 160 -13.94 13.12 -12.72
CA VAL A 160 -14.27 13.62 -11.37
C VAL A 160 -13.16 13.23 -10.42
N ASN A 161 -12.79 14.11 -9.50
CA ASN A 161 -11.81 13.85 -8.44
C ASN A 161 -12.37 14.35 -7.11
N ASP A 162 -13.34 13.62 -6.57
CA ASP A 162 -14.03 13.95 -5.34
C ASP A 162 -13.90 12.82 -4.31
N VAL A 163 -13.01 12.99 -3.33
CA VAL A 163 -12.77 12.00 -2.28
C VAL A 163 -14.00 11.77 -1.39
N TYR A 164 -14.83 12.80 -1.19
CA TYR A 164 -15.99 12.71 -0.30
C TYR A 164 -17.05 11.72 -0.79
N ARG A 165 -17.16 11.53 -2.11
CA ARG A 165 -18.08 10.57 -2.72
C ARG A 165 -17.79 9.13 -2.33
N TYR A 166 -16.54 8.81 -1.97
CA TYR A 166 -16.17 7.47 -1.50
C TYR A 166 -16.65 7.18 -0.08
N PHE A 167 -16.81 8.19 0.77
CA PHE A 167 -17.01 7.99 2.22
C PHE A 167 -18.27 7.19 2.56
N ASN A 168 -19.29 7.23 1.71
CA ASN A 168 -20.51 6.42 1.84
C ASN A 168 -20.43 5.06 1.12
N LYS A 169 -19.26 4.68 0.55
CA LYS A 169 -19.09 3.45 -0.23
C LYS A 169 -18.38 2.31 0.53
N PHE A 170 -18.09 2.52 1.82
CA PHE A 170 -17.38 1.57 2.68
C PHE A 170 -18.26 0.72 3.58
N GLY A 171 -19.49 0.45 3.22
CA GLY A 171 -20.57 -0.10 4.05
C GLY A 171 -20.25 -1.25 5.03
N LYS A 172 -19.14 -1.99 4.82
CA LYS A 172 -18.67 -3.05 5.73
C LYS A 172 -17.33 -2.76 6.40
N TYR A 173 -16.78 -1.58 6.22
CA TYR A 173 -15.51 -1.22 6.83
C TYR A 173 -15.67 -0.87 8.32
N SER A 174 -16.73 -0.16 8.64
CA SER A 174 -17.09 0.21 10.01
C SER A 174 -18.55 -0.06 10.28
N THR A 175 -18.88 -0.50 11.49
CA THR A 175 -20.25 -0.61 11.98
C THR A 175 -20.78 0.70 12.58
N ASN A 176 -19.93 1.73 12.68
CA ASN A 176 -20.31 3.04 13.18
C ASN A 176 -21.08 3.81 12.08
N PRO A 177 -22.37 4.18 12.29
CA PRO A 177 -23.15 4.94 11.31
C PRO A 177 -22.58 6.33 11.03
N GLU A 178 -21.81 6.92 11.98
CA GLU A 178 -21.14 8.21 11.81
C GLU A 178 -19.81 8.12 11.06
N TYR A 179 -19.40 6.95 10.60
CA TYR A 179 -18.11 6.74 9.96
C TYR A 179 -17.87 7.69 8.77
N PRO A 180 -18.84 7.93 7.86
CA PRO A 180 -18.67 8.91 6.78
C PRO A 180 -18.42 10.35 7.28
N PHE A 181 -19.06 10.73 8.38
CA PHE A 181 -18.86 12.02 9.01
C PHE A 181 -17.45 12.14 9.61
N LEU A 182 -16.97 11.08 10.29
CA LEU A 182 -15.60 11.04 10.82
C LEU A 182 -14.56 11.15 9.71
N LEU A 183 -14.75 10.46 8.58
CA LEU A 183 -13.89 10.59 7.39
C LEU A 183 -13.91 12.02 6.84
N THR A 184 -15.09 12.63 6.73
CA THR A 184 -15.23 14.01 6.25
C THR A 184 -14.47 15.00 7.14
N ARG A 185 -14.58 14.86 8.46
CA ARG A 185 -13.87 15.70 9.43
C ARG A 185 -12.36 15.51 9.29
N THR A 186 -11.89 14.27 9.26
CA THR A 186 -10.45 13.96 9.11
C THR A 186 -9.88 14.50 7.79
N GLN A 187 -10.64 14.40 6.68
CA GLN A 187 -10.19 14.97 5.41
C GLN A 187 -10.06 16.49 5.47
N LYS A 188 -10.99 17.18 6.14
CA LYS A 188 -10.88 18.63 6.35
C LYS A 188 -9.66 19.01 7.19
N GLU A 189 -9.36 18.22 8.24
CA GLU A 189 -8.13 18.40 9.04
C GLU A 189 -6.87 18.22 8.18
N LEU A 190 -6.85 17.23 7.27
CA LEU A 190 -5.73 17.01 6.33
C LEU A 190 -5.57 18.18 5.35
N VAL A 191 -6.64 18.74 4.85
CA VAL A 191 -6.59 19.97 3.98
C VAL A 191 -5.96 21.13 4.73
N LEU A 192 -6.28 21.34 6.01
CA LEU A 192 -5.64 22.36 6.84
C LEU A 192 -4.14 22.12 7.08
N LEU A 193 -3.70 20.86 7.00
CA LEU A 193 -2.28 20.48 7.07
C LEU A 193 -1.57 20.55 5.70
N GLY A 194 -2.29 20.93 4.62
CA GLY A 194 -1.75 21.06 3.27
C GLY A 194 -1.81 19.79 2.41
N PHE A 195 -2.69 18.80 2.74
CA PHE A 195 -2.84 17.52 2.01
C PHE A 195 -4.19 17.36 1.30
#